data_d5c68f0b5ca11d6ac53a9463dba1d2ef
#
_entry.id   d5c68f0b5ca11d6ac53a9463dba1d2ef
#
_cell.length_a   1.000
_cell.length_b   1.000
_cell.length_c   1.000
_cell.angle_alpha   90.00
_cell.angle_beta   90.00
_cell.angle_gamma   90.00
#
_symmetry.space_group_name_H-M   'P 1'
#
loop_
_entity.id
_entity.type
_entity.pdbx_description
1 polymer ?
#
loop_
_entity_poly.entity_id
_entity_poly.type
_entity_poly.pdbx_seq_one_letter_code
_entity_poly.pdbx_strand_id
1 'polypeptide(L)'
;AQKGTPTQPGVDGPYRNRSVEENLTLFEGMKNGYFPEGSHVLRAKIDMTSTNMLMRDPLMYRILHRHHHRTGNDWNIYPMYDYAHGESDYIEQISHSICTLEFVMHRELYNWFLDQIYDDTKVKPNQYEFARLNLNYTVMSKRKLLQLVQENIVNGWDDPRMPTISGLRRRGYTPASIRKFCDIIGVAKRENIIDVSLLEFCLREDLNKTAPRVMAVLDPVKVVILNYPSEAAELLDAENNQEDETAGFRKVPFSKELYIEREDFLEEAPAKFFRLTLGGEVRLKNAYIIKGESVTKDAQGNITEIHVTYDTDSLSGSGSEASKRKVAGTLHWVSIQHAVEAEVRLYDRLFIDEAPDSHKEKNFLDFMNPNSLQIVKGFVEPSLASAKSGDKFQFQRIGYFNVDKDSTASKLVFNKTVGLKDAWEEKGKKEENAVNNALKEINKYFKVGTSEERIAIRKAIGETLTGIANYSLLQNSFKKNINNNKSSLLFAQFIVKYSSLKFADFDKEDLTKLYLMSLRSESTFVRSRALLNLQHLEYDSDFVNTFKEEILKLKSNPSKSTTEKELEFIEQILNK
;
A
#
# COMPACT_ATOMS: atom_id res chain seq x y z
N ALA A 1 -17.87 16.34 -34.83
CA ALA A 1 -18.45 17.67 -35.06
C ALA A 1 -19.89 17.75 -34.50
N GLN A 2 -20.79 16.79 -34.78
CA GLN A 2 -22.20 16.86 -34.38
C GLN A 2 -22.46 16.87 -32.87
N LYS A 3 -21.64 16.19 -32.07
CA LYS A 3 -21.79 16.14 -30.61
C LYS A 3 -21.46 17.46 -29.89
N GLY A 4 -20.84 18.41 -30.58
CA GLY A 4 -20.39 19.67 -29.97
C GLY A 4 -19.20 19.45 -29.01
N THR A 5 -19.11 20.32 -28.01
CA THR A 5 -18.09 20.27 -26.91
C THR A 5 -18.79 20.36 -25.54
N PRO A 6 -18.09 20.18 -24.44
CA PRO A 6 -18.71 20.37 -23.11
C PRO A 6 -19.38 21.74 -22.92
N THR A 7 -18.87 22.80 -23.60
CA THR A 7 -19.39 24.16 -23.51
C THR A 7 -20.27 24.58 -24.69
N GLN A 8 -20.37 23.74 -25.72
CA GLN A 8 -21.20 24.00 -26.91
C GLN A 8 -22.16 22.85 -27.11
N PRO A 9 -23.48 23.06 -27.24
CA PRO A 9 -24.44 22.02 -27.50
C PRO A 9 -24.15 21.31 -28.84
N GLY A 10 -24.59 20.07 -28.94
CA GLY A 10 -24.58 19.34 -30.17
C GLY A 10 -25.69 19.78 -31.11
N VAL A 11 -25.63 19.30 -32.35
CA VAL A 11 -26.65 19.53 -33.37
C VAL A 11 -27.20 18.19 -33.86
N ASP A 12 -28.46 18.18 -34.27
CA ASP A 12 -29.12 17.02 -34.81
C ASP A 12 -28.39 16.51 -36.07
N GLY A 13 -28.14 15.22 -36.10
CA GLY A 13 -27.61 14.55 -37.28
C GLY A 13 -28.69 14.34 -38.35
N PRO A 14 -28.30 14.19 -39.64
CA PRO A 14 -29.25 14.08 -40.73
C PRO A 14 -30.17 12.83 -40.63
N TYR A 15 -29.79 11.87 -39.86
CA TYR A 15 -30.48 10.61 -39.68
C TYR A 15 -31.26 10.45 -38.37
N ARG A 16 -31.24 11.49 -37.51
CA ARG A 16 -31.85 11.45 -36.18
C ARG A 16 -33.37 11.33 -36.21
N ASN A 17 -33.99 11.81 -37.24
CA ASN A 17 -35.45 11.87 -37.39
C ASN A 17 -36.00 10.86 -38.41
N ARG A 18 -35.27 9.77 -38.69
CA ARG A 18 -35.80 8.62 -39.46
C ARG A 18 -36.99 7.99 -38.74
N SER A 19 -37.88 7.35 -39.51
CA SER A 19 -38.97 6.60 -38.92
C SER A 19 -38.49 5.36 -38.16
N VAL A 20 -39.32 4.83 -37.29
CA VAL A 20 -39.02 3.59 -36.54
C VAL A 20 -38.86 2.43 -37.50
N GLU A 21 -39.71 2.32 -38.54
CA GLU A 21 -39.71 1.24 -39.52
C GLU A 21 -38.42 1.24 -40.34
N GLU A 22 -37.95 2.42 -40.78
CA GLU A 22 -36.68 2.56 -41.49
C GLU A 22 -35.51 2.14 -40.60
N ASN A 23 -35.49 2.58 -39.33
CA ASN A 23 -34.44 2.23 -38.39
C ASN A 23 -34.43 0.74 -38.06
N LEU A 24 -35.58 0.08 -37.92
CA LEU A 24 -35.67 -1.36 -37.70
C LEU A 24 -35.14 -2.14 -38.92
N THR A 25 -35.51 -1.73 -40.15
CA THR A 25 -35.02 -2.36 -41.37
C THR A 25 -33.49 -2.27 -41.46
N LEU A 26 -32.89 -1.11 -41.17
CA LEU A 26 -31.45 -0.92 -41.19
C LEU A 26 -30.77 -1.71 -40.08
N PHE A 27 -31.37 -1.79 -38.88
CA PHE A 27 -30.82 -2.57 -37.78
C PHE A 27 -30.82 -4.06 -38.07
N GLU A 28 -31.89 -4.60 -38.64
CA GLU A 28 -31.93 -5.99 -39.10
C GLU A 28 -30.88 -6.24 -40.20
N GLY A 29 -30.65 -5.29 -41.12
CA GLY A 29 -29.57 -5.36 -42.10
C GLY A 29 -28.18 -5.39 -41.46
N MET A 30 -27.94 -4.61 -40.41
CA MET A 30 -26.71 -4.66 -39.61
C MET A 30 -26.52 -6.03 -38.96
N LYS A 31 -27.57 -6.56 -38.33
CA LYS A 31 -27.56 -7.86 -37.64
C LYS A 31 -27.27 -9.01 -38.62
N ASN A 32 -27.86 -8.96 -39.80
CA ASN A 32 -27.70 -9.98 -40.86
C ASN A 32 -26.38 -9.82 -41.64
N GLY A 33 -25.53 -8.85 -41.32
CA GLY A 33 -24.23 -8.69 -41.97
C GLY A 33 -24.27 -8.08 -43.38
N TYR A 34 -25.35 -7.38 -43.73
CA TYR A 34 -25.49 -6.77 -45.08
C TYR A 34 -24.63 -5.51 -45.23
N PHE A 35 -24.13 -4.96 -44.16
CA PHE A 35 -23.36 -3.72 -44.16
C PHE A 35 -21.92 -3.92 -43.70
N PRO A 36 -20.94 -3.25 -44.32
CA PRO A 36 -19.55 -3.31 -43.87
C PRO A 36 -19.31 -2.59 -42.54
N GLU A 37 -18.24 -2.97 -41.87
CA GLU A 37 -17.78 -2.26 -40.65
C GLU A 37 -17.63 -0.75 -40.91
N GLY A 38 -18.04 0.07 -39.91
CA GLY A 38 -17.96 1.52 -39.99
C GLY A 38 -19.03 2.23 -40.79
N SER A 39 -19.88 1.50 -41.56
CA SER A 39 -20.93 2.12 -42.39
C SER A 39 -22.15 2.57 -41.57
N HIS A 40 -22.59 1.77 -40.60
CA HIS A 40 -23.79 2.02 -39.80
C HIS A 40 -23.52 1.78 -38.31
N VAL A 41 -24.23 2.55 -37.47
CA VAL A 41 -24.28 2.38 -36.02
C VAL A 41 -25.70 2.65 -35.53
N LEU A 42 -26.14 1.97 -34.49
CA LEU A 42 -27.37 2.32 -33.79
C LEU A 42 -27.04 3.27 -32.63
N ARG A 43 -27.84 4.34 -32.50
CA ARG A 43 -27.74 5.33 -31.42
C ARG A 43 -29.06 5.43 -30.66
N ALA A 44 -28.99 5.66 -29.36
CA ALA A 44 -30.13 6.13 -28.59
C ALA A 44 -30.43 7.59 -28.97
N LYS A 45 -31.71 7.94 -29.06
CA LYS A 45 -32.17 9.32 -29.28
C LYS A 45 -32.51 9.95 -27.94
N ILE A 46 -31.62 10.75 -27.37
CA ILE A 46 -31.76 11.35 -26.04
C ILE A 46 -31.80 12.89 -26.16
N ASP A 47 -30.72 13.58 -25.84
CA ASP A 47 -30.64 15.04 -25.83
C ASP A 47 -29.29 15.55 -26.32
N MET A 48 -29.29 16.17 -27.50
CA MET A 48 -28.07 16.72 -28.12
C MET A 48 -27.61 18.01 -27.43
N THR A 49 -28.40 18.61 -26.52
CA THR A 49 -28.06 19.83 -25.79
C THR A 49 -27.55 19.54 -24.36
N SER A 50 -27.63 18.30 -23.89
CA SER A 50 -27.20 17.92 -22.55
C SER A 50 -25.77 18.37 -22.25
N THR A 51 -25.53 18.87 -21.03
CA THR A 51 -24.18 19.20 -20.53
C THR A 51 -23.31 17.95 -20.36
N ASN A 52 -23.93 16.81 -20.09
CA ASN A 52 -23.27 15.52 -20.09
C ASN A 52 -23.17 14.98 -21.53
N MET A 53 -21.97 15.00 -22.09
CA MET A 53 -21.74 14.56 -23.47
C MET A 53 -22.07 13.08 -23.73
N LEU A 54 -22.17 12.26 -22.69
CA LEU A 54 -22.58 10.86 -22.81
C LEU A 54 -24.08 10.73 -23.13
N MET A 55 -24.90 11.72 -22.74
CA MET A 55 -26.32 11.77 -23.04
C MET A 55 -26.64 12.26 -24.45
N ARG A 56 -25.62 12.76 -25.21
CA ARG A 56 -25.80 13.25 -26.58
C ARG A 56 -25.79 12.11 -27.59
N ASP A 57 -26.95 11.47 -27.75
CA ASP A 57 -27.20 10.36 -28.67
C ASP A 57 -26.06 9.31 -28.69
N PRO A 58 -25.88 8.58 -27.57
CA PRO A 58 -24.80 7.60 -27.44
C PRO A 58 -24.96 6.41 -28.39
N LEU A 59 -23.83 5.76 -28.69
CA LEU A 59 -23.82 4.53 -29.47
C LEU A 59 -24.37 3.36 -28.64
N MET A 60 -25.30 2.60 -29.22
CA MET A 60 -25.83 1.35 -28.64
C MET A 60 -25.19 0.12 -29.29
N TYR A 61 -25.16 0.06 -30.63
CA TYR A 61 -24.55 -1.05 -31.38
C TYR A 61 -23.64 -0.55 -32.52
N ARG A 62 -22.60 -1.34 -32.76
CA ARG A 62 -21.71 -1.19 -33.92
C ARG A 62 -21.62 -2.50 -34.71
N ILE A 63 -21.28 -2.42 -36.01
CA ILE A 63 -20.95 -3.55 -36.82
C ILE A 63 -19.50 -3.96 -36.54
N LEU A 64 -19.27 -5.25 -36.32
CA LEU A 64 -17.94 -5.82 -36.11
C LEU A 64 -17.90 -7.28 -36.64
N HIS A 65 -17.19 -7.50 -37.75
CA HIS A 65 -17.04 -8.83 -38.36
C HIS A 65 -15.77 -9.50 -37.79
N ARG A 66 -15.88 -10.07 -36.59
CA ARG A 66 -14.76 -10.76 -35.92
C ARG A 66 -15.20 -12.07 -35.31
N HIS A 67 -14.36 -13.09 -35.47
CA HIS A 67 -14.54 -14.35 -34.79
C HIS A 67 -14.49 -14.19 -33.29
N HIS A 68 -15.53 -14.63 -32.59
CA HIS A 68 -15.61 -14.65 -31.14
C HIS A 68 -15.34 -16.07 -30.62
N HIS A 69 -14.53 -16.22 -29.58
CA HIS A 69 -14.05 -17.50 -29.07
C HIS A 69 -15.15 -18.47 -28.60
N ARG A 70 -16.37 -17.98 -28.29
CA ARG A 70 -17.53 -18.83 -27.90
C ARG A 70 -18.59 -18.95 -28.97
N THR A 71 -18.89 -17.88 -29.69
CA THR A 71 -20.01 -17.83 -30.65
C THR A 71 -19.56 -17.83 -32.11
N GLY A 72 -18.26 -17.96 -32.35
CA GLY A 72 -17.74 -18.00 -33.72
C GLY A 72 -18.04 -16.73 -34.52
N ASN A 73 -18.68 -16.87 -35.67
CA ASN A 73 -19.06 -15.77 -36.56
C ASN A 73 -20.57 -15.48 -36.56
N ASP A 74 -21.31 -15.93 -35.53
CA ASP A 74 -22.77 -15.82 -35.48
C ASP A 74 -23.27 -14.37 -35.29
N TRP A 75 -22.39 -13.47 -34.79
CA TRP A 75 -22.74 -12.09 -34.52
C TRP A 75 -22.00 -11.11 -35.42
N ASN A 76 -22.77 -10.25 -36.12
CA ASN A 76 -22.27 -9.16 -36.96
C ASN A 76 -22.35 -7.78 -36.28
N ILE A 77 -23.08 -7.69 -35.17
CA ILE A 77 -23.22 -6.45 -34.36
C ILE A 77 -22.86 -6.74 -32.92
N TYR A 78 -22.29 -5.75 -32.25
CA TYR A 78 -21.90 -5.83 -30.87
C TYR A 78 -22.40 -4.59 -30.11
N PRO A 79 -22.97 -4.76 -28.90
CA PRO A 79 -23.39 -3.64 -28.07
C PRO A 79 -22.18 -2.87 -27.56
N MET A 80 -22.36 -1.58 -27.39
CA MET A 80 -21.39 -0.72 -26.69
C MET A 80 -21.54 -0.89 -25.19
N TYR A 81 -20.45 -0.68 -24.44
CA TYR A 81 -20.38 -0.90 -22.99
C TYR A 81 -21.50 -0.18 -22.22
N ASP A 82 -21.70 1.12 -22.47
CA ASP A 82 -22.67 1.92 -21.74
C ASP A 82 -24.11 1.43 -21.90
N TYR A 83 -24.43 0.81 -23.03
CA TYR A 83 -25.72 0.16 -23.27
C TYR A 83 -25.78 -1.21 -22.61
N ALA A 84 -24.77 -2.06 -22.87
CA ALA A 84 -24.77 -3.45 -22.43
C ALA A 84 -24.71 -3.62 -20.90
N HIS A 85 -24.03 -2.70 -20.20
CA HIS A 85 -23.78 -2.82 -18.77
C HIS A 85 -25.08 -2.82 -17.95
N GLY A 86 -25.91 -1.78 -18.11
CA GLY A 86 -27.18 -1.68 -17.38
C GLY A 86 -28.17 -2.81 -17.74
N GLU A 87 -28.25 -3.14 -19.04
CA GLU A 87 -29.10 -4.23 -19.54
C GLU A 87 -28.70 -5.60 -18.94
N SER A 88 -27.41 -5.89 -18.91
CA SER A 88 -26.89 -7.13 -18.31
C SER A 88 -27.19 -7.20 -16.81
N ASP A 89 -26.93 -6.12 -16.08
CA ASP A 89 -27.22 -6.04 -14.65
C ASP A 89 -28.71 -6.27 -14.37
N TYR A 90 -29.59 -5.69 -15.18
CA TYR A 90 -31.04 -5.84 -15.05
C TYR A 90 -31.51 -7.27 -15.34
N ILE A 91 -31.01 -7.87 -16.44
CA ILE A 91 -31.33 -9.25 -16.82
C ILE A 91 -30.86 -10.25 -15.75
N GLU A 92 -29.67 -10.04 -15.20
CA GLU A 92 -29.04 -10.89 -14.18
C GLU A 92 -29.54 -10.58 -12.76
N GLN A 93 -30.43 -9.61 -12.59
CA GLN A 93 -31.02 -9.20 -11.30
C GLN A 93 -29.96 -8.71 -10.29
N ILE A 94 -28.96 -8.00 -10.76
CA ILE A 94 -27.94 -7.33 -9.93
C ILE A 94 -28.61 -6.14 -9.23
N SER A 95 -28.54 -6.07 -7.91
CA SER A 95 -29.07 -4.93 -7.15
C SER A 95 -28.08 -3.78 -7.02
N HIS A 96 -26.78 -4.10 -6.86
CA HIS A 96 -25.71 -3.14 -6.64
C HIS A 96 -24.61 -3.36 -7.70
N SER A 97 -24.54 -2.45 -8.67
CA SER A 97 -23.54 -2.45 -9.72
C SER A 97 -22.35 -1.60 -9.26
N ILE A 98 -21.17 -2.23 -9.10
CA ILE A 98 -19.99 -1.57 -8.56
C ILE A 98 -18.97 -1.34 -9.66
N CYS A 99 -18.50 -0.10 -9.79
CA CYS A 99 -17.49 0.28 -10.77
C CYS A 99 -16.50 1.33 -10.22
N THR A 100 -15.56 1.77 -11.04
CA THR A 100 -14.56 2.78 -10.67
C THR A 100 -15.07 4.20 -10.90
N LEU A 101 -14.40 5.20 -10.26
CA LEU A 101 -14.81 6.62 -10.29
C LEU A 101 -14.88 7.23 -11.70
N GLU A 102 -14.18 6.66 -12.67
CA GLU A 102 -14.27 7.08 -14.08
C GLU A 102 -15.69 6.93 -14.67
N PHE A 103 -16.54 6.11 -14.07
CA PHE A 103 -17.92 5.87 -14.50
C PHE A 103 -18.96 6.77 -13.80
N VAL A 104 -18.55 7.72 -12.97
CA VAL A 104 -19.48 8.68 -12.34
C VAL A 104 -20.34 9.40 -13.36
N MET A 105 -19.74 9.87 -14.47
CA MET A 105 -20.45 10.56 -15.55
C MET A 105 -21.34 9.62 -16.36
N HIS A 106 -21.10 8.31 -16.32
CA HIS A 106 -21.87 7.29 -17.04
C HIS A 106 -23.16 6.91 -16.30
N ARG A 107 -23.28 7.19 -14.99
CA ARG A 107 -24.46 6.80 -14.18
C ARG A 107 -25.77 7.36 -14.72
N GLU A 108 -25.76 8.59 -15.23
CA GLU A 108 -26.96 9.19 -15.81
C GLU A 108 -27.44 8.40 -17.05
N LEU A 109 -26.52 8.00 -17.92
CA LEU A 109 -26.82 7.18 -19.10
C LEU A 109 -27.24 5.76 -18.71
N TYR A 110 -26.57 5.15 -17.72
CA TYR A 110 -26.93 3.85 -17.17
C TYR A 110 -28.38 3.86 -16.67
N ASN A 111 -28.77 4.85 -15.88
CA ASN A 111 -30.13 4.99 -15.39
C ASN A 111 -31.13 5.21 -16.53
N TRP A 112 -30.77 6.05 -17.53
CA TRP A 112 -31.63 6.33 -18.68
C TRP A 112 -31.96 5.06 -19.46
N PHE A 113 -31.00 4.18 -19.75
CA PHE A 113 -31.26 2.91 -20.42
C PHE A 113 -32.17 2.00 -19.57
N LEU A 114 -31.90 1.88 -18.27
CA LEU A 114 -32.74 1.10 -17.38
C LEU A 114 -34.20 1.62 -17.36
N ASP A 115 -34.40 2.93 -17.37
CA ASP A 115 -35.75 3.53 -17.36
C ASP A 115 -36.55 3.20 -18.62
N GLN A 116 -35.91 2.79 -19.71
CA GLN A 116 -36.59 2.35 -20.95
C GLN A 116 -37.12 0.93 -20.86
N ILE A 117 -36.55 0.07 -20.03
CA ILE A 117 -36.83 -1.37 -19.98
C ILE A 117 -37.34 -1.86 -18.63
N TYR A 118 -37.18 -1.03 -17.58
CA TYR A 118 -37.56 -1.41 -16.23
C TYR A 118 -39.06 -1.64 -16.09
N ASP A 119 -39.42 -2.73 -15.43
CA ASP A 119 -40.75 -3.02 -14.92
C ASP A 119 -40.68 -3.32 -13.42
N ASP A 120 -41.78 -3.06 -12.68
CA ASP A 120 -41.82 -3.18 -11.23
C ASP A 120 -41.73 -4.64 -10.71
N THR A 121 -41.65 -5.62 -11.62
CA THR A 121 -41.57 -7.04 -11.26
C THR A 121 -40.14 -7.50 -10.95
N LYS A 122 -39.13 -6.68 -11.26
CA LYS A 122 -37.74 -7.00 -11.13
C LYS A 122 -36.95 -5.95 -10.33
N VAL A 123 -35.80 -6.37 -9.82
CA VAL A 123 -34.87 -5.45 -9.13
C VAL A 123 -34.30 -4.45 -10.13
N LYS A 124 -34.44 -3.15 -9.86
CA LYS A 124 -33.76 -2.11 -10.61
C LYS A 124 -32.33 -1.96 -10.08
N PRO A 125 -31.31 -2.20 -10.90
CA PRO A 125 -29.92 -2.01 -10.51
C PRO A 125 -29.60 -0.56 -10.14
N ASN A 126 -28.67 -0.39 -9.19
CA ASN A 126 -28.11 0.92 -8.86
C ASN A 126 -26.61 0.88 -9.02
N GLN A 127 -26.03 1.85 -9.72
CA GLN A 127 -24.60 1.98 -9.93
C GLN A 127 -23.91 2.74 -8.79
N TYR A 128 -22.84 2.18 -8.26
CA TYR A 128 -22.02 2.76 -7.20
C TYR A 128 -20.54 2.78 -7.64
N GLU A 129 -19.91 3.94 -7.56
CA GLU A 129 -18.53 4.12 -7.99
C GLU A 129 -17.61 4.30 -6.78
N PHE A 130 -16.44 3.65 -6.87
CA PHE A 130 -15.40 3.72 -5.86
C PHE A 130 -14.04 3.95 -6.51
N ALA A 131 -13.09 4.48 -5.73
CA ALA A 131 -11.72 4.60 -6.14
C ALA A 131 -11.11 3.21 -6.40
N ARG A 132 -10.33 3.09 -7.44
CA ARG A 132 -9.50 1.90 -7.63
C ARG A 132 -8.33 1.91 -6.65
N LEU A 133 -7.79 0.74 -6.34
CA LEU A 133 -6.55 0.62 -5.58
C LEU A 133 -5.36 1.09 -6.43
N ASN A 134 -4.66 2.12 -5.97
CA ASN A 134 -3.38 2.54 -6.51
C ASN A 134 -2.31 2.37 -5.42
N LEU A 135 -1.21 1.70 -5.76
CA LEU A 135 -0.05 1.51 -4.89
C LEU A 135 1.11 2.36 -5.40
N ASN A 136 1.86 2.99 -4.48
CA ASN A 136 3.13 3.60 -4.87
C ASN A 136 4.17 2.55 -5.28
N TYR A 137 5.21 2.97 -5.99
CA TYR A 137 6.25 2.10 -6.57
C TYR A 137 5.70 0.97 -7.46
N THR A 138 4.47 1.13 -7.98
CA THR A 138 3.75 0.05 -8.66
C THR A 138 2.98 0.60 -9.86
N VAL A 139 2.99 -0.13 -10.97
CA VAL A 139 2.15 0.15 -12.14
C VAL A 139 0.96 -0.79 -12.11
N MET A 140 -0.26 -0.23 -12.09
CA MET A 140 -1.53 -0.99 -12.06
C MET A 140 -2.20 -1.11 -13.43
N SER A 141 -1.65 -0.47 -14.47
CA SER A 141 -2.20 -0.49 -15.83
C SER A 141 -1.96 -1.84 -16.51
N LYS A 142 -3.04 -2.57 -16.85
CA LYS A 142 -2.96 -3.85 -17.59
C LYS A 142 -2.13 -3.74 -18.87
N ARG A 143 -2.29 -2.64 -19.64
CA ARG A 143 -1.55 -2.42 -20.89
C ARG A 143 -0.04 -2.31 -20.65
N LYS A 144 0.38 -1.57 -19.62
CA LYS A 144 1.79 -1.42 -19.27
C LYS A 144 2.37 -2.72 -18.70
N LEU A 145 1.59 -3.44 -17.87
CA LEU A 145 1.98 -4.76 -17.38
C LEU A 145 2.12 -5.79 -18.50
N LEU A 146 1.22 -5.75 -19.51
CA LEU A 146 1.33 -6.59 -20.70
C LEU A 146 2.62 -6.30 -21.48
N GLN A 147 3.00 -5.03 -21.60
CA GLN A 147 4.27 -4.63 -22.24
C GLN A 147 5.48 -5.25 -21.52
N LEU A 148 5.53 -5.25 -20.18
CA LEU A 148 6.61 -5.90 -19.42
C LEU A 148 6.72 -7.41 -19.75
N VAL A 149 5.59 -8.07 -19.93
CA VAL A 149 5.54 -9.50 -20.29
C VAL A 149 5.99 -9.71 -21.74
N GLN A 150 5.50 -8.90 -22.68
CA GLN A 150 5.81 -9.03 -24.10
C GLN A 150 7.27 -8.72 -24.44
N GLU A 151 7.87 -7.77 -23.72
CA GLU A 151 9.27 -7.38 -23.85
C GLU A 151 10.22 -8.27 -23.02
N ASN A 152 9.69 -9.32 -22.36
CA ASN A 152 10.44 -10.26 -21.51
C ASN A 152 11.22 -9.58 -20.35
N ILE A 153 10.75 -8.45 -19.85
CA ILE A 153 11.30 -7.77 -18.68
C ILE A 153 10.97 -8.54 -17.40
N VAL A 154 9.81 -9.21 -17.42
CA VAL A 154 9.36 -10.14 -16.38
C VAL A 154 9.04 -11.51 -16.96
N ASN A 155 9.10 -12.56 -16.16
CA ASN A 155 8.91 -13.96 -16.58
C ASN A 155 7.43 -14.37 -16.76
N GLY A 156 6.56 -13.42 -17.11
CA GLY A 156 5.13 -13.66 -17.30
C GLY A 156 4.26 -13.02 -16.23
N TRP A 157 2.96 -13.31 -16.28
CA TRP A 157 1.96 -12.71 -15.40
C TRP A 157 2.07 -13.16 -13.93
N ASP A 158 2.75 -14.27 -13.67
CA ASP A 158 3.03 -14.79 -12.33
C ASP A 158 4.44 -14.47 -11.81
N ASP A 159 5.17 -13.58 -12.48
CA ASP A 159 6.46 -13.10 -11.96
C ASP A 159 6.25 -12.50 -10.56
N PRO A 160 7.06 -12.90 -9.55
CA PRO A 160 6.94 -12.40 -8.18
C PRO A 160 7.05 -10.89 -8.00
N ARG A 161 7.51 -10.14 -9.01
CA ARG A 161 7.58 -8.68 -9.02
C ARG A 161 6.30 -8.01 -9.53
N MET A 162 5.41 -8.80 -10.14
CA MET A 162 4.15 -8.30 -10.72
C MET A 162 3.06 -8.12 -9.66
N PRO A 163 2.26 -7.04 -9.71
CA PRO A 163 1.17 -6.78 -8.76
C PRO A 163 -0.11 -7.57 -9.10
N THR A 164 0.05 -8.75 -9.66
CA THR A 164 -1.05 -9.68 -9.95
C THR A 164 -1.25 -10.64 -8.78
N ILE A 165 -2.45 -11.17 -8.62
CA ILE A 165 -2.72 -12.20 -7.60
C ILE A 165 -1.80 -13.42 -7.79
N SER A 166 -1.53 -13.80 -9.04
CA SER A 166 -0.62 -14.90 -9.36
C SER A 166 0.84 -14.59 -8.97
N GLY A 167 1.31 -13.37 -9.26
CA GLY A 167 2.63 -12.91 -8.88
C GLY A 167 2.79 -12.80 -7.36
N LEU A 168 1.83 -12.20 -6.69
CA LEU A 168 1.81 -12.09 -5.22
C LEU A 168 1.82 -13.49 -4.57
N ARG A 169 0.97 -14.42 -5.04
CA ARG A 169 0.94 -15.80 -4.54
C ARG A 169 2.28 -16.49 -4.72
N ARG A 170 2.91 -16.38 -5.89
CA ARG A 170 4.22 -16.97 -6.19
C ARG A 170 5.33 -16.35 -5.34
N ARG A 171 5.23 -15.05 -5.04
CA ARG A 171 6.16 -14.37 -4.12
C ARG A 171 5.99 -14.83 -2.68
N GLY A 172 4.80 -15.33 -2.29
CA GLY A 172 4.52 -15.86 -0.96
C GLY A 172 3.49 -15.07 -0.14
N TYR A 173 2.79 -14.12 -0.76
CA TYR A 173 1.68 -13.42 -0.11
C TYR A 173 0.56 -14.38 0.23
N THR A 174 -0.03 -14.21 1.41
CA THR A 174 -1.14 -15.02 1.88
C THR A 174 -2.48 -14.36 1.59
N PRO A 175 -3.56 -15.13 1.39
CA PRO A 175 -4.90 -14.55 1.27
C PRO A 175 -5.31 -13.73 2.51
N ALA A 176 -4.88 -14.15 3.71
CA ALA A 176 -5.18 -13.44 4.96
C ALA A 176 -4.53 -12.05 4.99
N SER A 177 -3.25 -11.94 4.60
CA SER A 177 -2.55 -10.65 4.55
C SER A 177 -3.17 -9.67 3.55
N ILE A 178 -3.60 -10.15 2.37
CA ILE A 178 -4.25 -9.31 1.36
C ILE A 178 -5.63 -8.83 1.85
N ARG A 179 -6.43 -9.71 2.45
CA ARG A 179 -7.72 -9.33 3.04
C ARG A 179 -7.55 -8.29 4.15
N LYS A 180 -6.62 -8.52 5.08
CA LYS A 180 -6.31 -7.56 6.15
C LYS A 180 -5.89 -6.20 5.59
N PHE A 181 -5.07 -6.19 4.55
CA PHE A 181 -4.69 -4.95 3.86
C PHE A 181 -5.91 -4.23 3.30
N CYS A 182 -6.82 -4.94 2.60
CA CYS A 182 -8.05 -4.36 2.06
C CYS A 182 -8.97 -3.81 3.16
N ASP A 183 -9.07 -4.50 4.30
CA ASP A 183 -9.86 -4.04 5.45
C ASP A 183 -9.30 -2.75 6.05
N ILE A 184 -7.96 -2.64 6.16
CA ILE A 184 -7.31 -1.43 6.71
C ILE A 184 -7.48 -0.23 5.80
N ILE A 185 -7.30 -0.38 4.48
CA ILE A 185 -7.44 0.74 3.54
C ILE A 185 -8.88 1.17 3.34
N GLY A 186 -9.82 0.22 3.54
CA GLY A 186 -11.25 0.46 3.37
C GLY A 186 -11.65 0.81 1.94
N VAL A 187 -12.86 1.36 1.79
CA VAL A 187 -13.44 1.78 0.51
C VAL A 187 -13.45 3.30 0.44
N ALA A 188 -12.94 3.87 -0.64
CA ALA A 188 -12.87 5.32 -0.84
C ALA A 188 -13.68 5.75 -2.07
N LYS A 189 -14.27 6.97 -1.99
CA LYS A 189 -14.91 7.65 -3.12
C LYS A 189 -14.07 8.81 -3.68
N ARG A 190 -12.78 8.81 -3.37
CA ARG A 190 -11.76 9.74 -3.90
C ARG A 190 -10.51 8.96 -4.26
N GLU A 191 -9.89 9.32 -5.39
CA GLU A 191 -8.61 8.74 -5.78
C GLU A 191 -7.55 8.99 -4.72
N ASN A 192 -6.83 7.93 -4.36
CA ASN A 192 -5.71 7.97 -3.43
C ASN A 192 -4.60 7.01 -3.89
N ILE A 193 -3.43 7.18 -3.30
CA ILE A 193 -2.29 6.28 -3.50
C ILE A 193 -1.95 5.69 -2.13
N ILE A 194 -1.95 4.37 -2.05
CA ILE A 194 -1.65 3.62 -0.83
C ILE A 194 -0.16 3.25 -0.82
N ASP A 195 0.48 3.40 0.32
CA ASP A 195 1.87 2.99 0.49
C ASP A 195 1.98 1.45 0.48
N VAL A 196 2.80 0.92 -0.45
CA VAL A 196 3.01 -0.53 -0.57
C VAL A 196 3.60 -1.15 0.70
N SER A 197 4.30 -0.37 1.53
CA SER A 197 4.83 -0.85 2.81
C SER A 197 3.74 -1.27 3.81
N LEU A 198 2.51 -0.75 3.68
CA LEU A 198 1.36 -1.22 4.45
C LEU A 198 0.94 -2.65 4.05
N LEU A 199 0.98 -2.97 2.76
CA LEU A 199 0.73 -4.33 2.28
C LEU A 199 1.82 -5.30 2.79
N GLU A 200 3.09 -4.87 2.76
CA GLU A 200 4.22 -5.62 3.31
C GLU A 200 4.11 -5.80 4.84
N PHE A 201 3.61 -4.80 5.56
CA PHE A 201 3.32 -4.88 7.00
C PHE A 201 2.27 -5.96 7.31
N CYS A 202 1.13 -5.95 6.61
CA CYS A 202 0.08 -6.96 6.79
C CYS A 202 0.60 -8.38 6.53
N LEU A 203 1.50 -8.52 5.56
CA LEU A 203 2.15 -9.78 5.23
C LEU A 203 3.10 -10.25 6.35
N ARG A 204 3.95 -9.35 6.88
CA ARG A 204 4.84 -9.68 8.01
C ARG A 204 4.08 -10.12 9.24
N GLU A 205 3.01 -9.43 9.59
CA GLU A 205 2.18 -9.81 10.75
C GLU A 205 1.57 -11.20 10.62
N ASP A 206 1.13 -11.59 9.42
CA ASP A 206 0.59 -12.92 9.17
C ASP A 206 1.70 -13.99 9.19
N LEU A 207 2.80 -13.74 8.48
CA LEU A 207 3.92 -14.68 8.42
C LEU A 207 4.67 -14.82 9.75
N ASN A 208 4.69 -13.78 10.59
CA ASN A 208 5.29 -13.88 11.92
C ASN A 208 4.58 -14.92 12.80
N LYS A 209 3.28 -15.08 12.62
CA LYS A 209 2.46 -16.07 13.35
C LYS A 209 2.52 -17.46 12.73
N THR A 210 2.58 -17.53 11.39
CA THR A 210 2.32 -18.79 10.67
C THR A 210 3.57 -19.46 10.10
N ALA A 211 4.66 -18.71 9.85
CA ALA A 211 5.84 -19.26 9.20
C ALA A 211 6.82 -19.90 10.19
N PRO A 212 7.22 -21.18 10.00
CA PRO A 212 8.31 -21.77 10.76
C PRO A 212 9.62 -20.98 10.60
N ARG A 213 10.36 -20.85 11.70
CA ARG A 213 11.65 -20.15 11.74
C ARG A 213 12.77 -21.14 11.53
N VAL A 214 13.51 -20.98 10.46
CA VAL A 214 14.59 -21.88 10.03
C VAL A 214 15.88 -21.10 9.82
N MET A 215 17.01 -21.81 9.81
CA MET A 215 18.31 -21.22 9.54
C MET A 215 18.72 -21.44 8.08
N ALA A 216 19.20 -20.38 7.45
CA ALA A 216 19.75 -20.37 6.10
C ALA A 216 20.91 -19.38 6.05
N VAL A 217 21.93 -19.65 5.25
CA VAL A 217 23.10 -18.80 5.01
C VAL A 217 23.19 -18.51 3.52
N LEU A 218 23.18 -17.23 3.14
CA LEU A 218 23.09 -16.78 1.74
C LEU A 218 24.43 -16.31 1.16
N ASP A 219 25.32 -15.79 2.00
CA ASP A 219 26.70 -15.46 1.65
C ASP A 219 27.64 -16.15 2.62
N PRO A 220 27.94 -17.45 2.39
CA PRO A 220 28.62 -18.28 3.36
C PRO A 220 30.09 -17.95 3.54
N VAL A 221 30.54 -17.99 4.79
CA VAL A 221 31.94 -18.18 5.14
C VAL A 221 32.07 -19.40 6.07
N LYS A 222 33.10 -20.18 5.86
CA LYS A 222 33.34 -21.41 6.64
C LYS A 222 33.86 -21.06 8.04
N VAL A 223 33.27 -21.69 9.06
CA VAL A 223 33.75 -21.67 10.45
C VAL A 223 34.18 -23.07 10.86
N VAL A 224 35.37 -23.20 11.45
CA VAL A 224 35.93 -24.46 11.95
C VAL A 224 36.06 -24.37 13.47
N ILE A 225 35.41 -25.27 14.19
CA ILE A 225 35.48 -25.33 15.65
C ILE A 225 36.66 -26.21 16.05
N LEU A 226 37.72 -25.57 16.57
CA LEU A 226 39.02 -26.23 16.85
C LEU A 226 38.95 -27.28 17.95
N ASN A 227 38.14 -27.04 18.97
CA ASN A 227 38.01 -27.93 20.14
C ASN A 227 36.78 -28.84 20.05
N TYR A 228 36.20 -29.06 18.88
CA TYR A 228 35.07 -29.98 18.70
C TYR A 228 35.56 -31.43 18.82
N PRO A 229 34.95 -32.26 19.68
CA PRO A 229 35.55 -33.54 20.13
C PRO A 229 35.40 -34.69 19.12
N SER A 230 34.52 -34.58 18.13
CA SER A 230 34.13 -35.66 17.24
C SER A 230 33.87 -35.18 15.82
N GLU A 231 33.97 -36.08 14.85
CA GLU A 231 33.48 -35.84 13.48
C GLU A 231 31.94 -36.02 13.37
N ALA A 232 31.29 -36.61 14.38
CA ALA A 232 29.85 -36.81 14.42
C ALA A 232 29.13 -35.53 14.84
N ALA A 233 27.99 -35.26 14.22
CA ALA A 233 27.15 -34.09 14.57
C ALA A 233 26.30 -34.38 15.82
N GLU A 234 26.14 -33.36 16.66
CA GLU A 234 25.18 -33.33 17.75
C GLU A 234 23.83 -32.82 17.24
N LEU A 235 22.71 -33.40 17.64
CA LEU A 235 21.37 -32.96 17.27
C LEU A 235 20.77 -32.05 18.34
N LEU A 236 20.70 -30.76 18.04
CA LEU A 236 20.18 -29.73 18.93
C LEU A 236 18.69 -29.46 18.66
N ASP A 237 17.95 -29.11 19.71
CA ASP A 237 16.56 -28.70 19.60
C ASP A 237 16.45 -27.24 19.18
N ALA A 238 15.62 -26.97 18.17
CA ALA A 238 15.30 -25.63 17.72
C ALA A 238 13.78 -25.46 17.62
N GLU A 239 13.26 -24.38 18.24
CA GLU A 239 11.85 -24.03 18.17
C GLU A 239 11.44 -23.71 16.73
N ASN A 240 10.29 -24.24 16.31
CA ASN A 240 9.73 -23.98 14.99
C ASN A 240 9.12 -22.58 14.88
N ASN A 241 8.47 -22.09 15.94
CA ASN A 241 7.95 -20.73 16.01
C ASN A 241 7.87 -20.25 17.47
N GLN A 242 8.53 -19.16 17.80
CA GLN A 242 8.52 -18.57 19.16
C GLN A 242 7.19 -17.90 19.53
N GLU A 243 6.35 -17.55 18.53
CA GLU A 243 5.02 -16.95 18.74
C GLU A 243 3.92 -18.03 18.88
N ASP A 244 4.24 -19.31 18.64
CA ASP A 244 3.31 -20.42 18.70
C ASP A 244 3.95 -21.63 19.38
N GLU A 245 3.66 -21.79 20.67
CA GLU A 245 4.16 -22.90 21.47
C GLU A 245 3.72 -24.27 20.93
N THR A 246 2.62 -24.33 20.16
CA THR A 246 2.10 -25.56 19.56
C THR A 246 2.88 -25.99 18.32
N ALA A 247 3.69 -25.12 17.73
CA ALA A 247 4.52 -25.42 16.58
C ALA A 247 5.64 -26.44 16.88
N GLY A 248 5.98 -26.64 18.16
CA GLY A 248 6.95 -27.62 18.61
C GLY A 248 8.40 -27.33 18.21
N PHE A 249 9.22 -28.39 18.19
CA PHE A 249 10.67 -28.31 17.96
C PHE A 249 11.08 -29.20 16.80
N ARG A 250 12.24 -28.90 16.21
CA ARG A 250 12.94 -29.74 15.25
C ARG A 250 14.37 -29.96 15.67
N LYS A 251 15.01 -31.01 15.14
CA LYS A 251 16.44 -31.31 15.37
C LYS A 251 17.29 -30.64 14.30
N VAL A 252 18.32 -29.90 14.73
CA VAL A 252 19.29 -29.26 13.87
C VAL A 252 20.68 -29.83 14.17
N PRO A 253 21.39 -30.38 13.16
CA PRO A 253 22.71 -30.96 13.38
C PRO A 253 23.76 -29.83 13.58
N PHE A 254 24.51 -29.94 14.68
CA PHE A 254 25.66 -29.10 15.01
C PHE A 254 26.93 -29.92 14.84
N SER A 255 27.89 -29.43 14.06
CA SER A 255 29.09 -30.13 13.67
C SER A 255 30.35 -29.25 13.77
N LYS A 256 31.51 -29.85 13.58
CA LYS A 256 32.81 -29.17 13.60
C LYS A 256 32.93 -28.06 12.59
N GLU A 257 32.31 -28.21 11.41
CA GLU A 257 32.35 -27.23 10.31
C GLU A 257 30.97 -26.67 10.07
N LEU A 258 30.87 -25.33 10.06
CA LEU A 258 29.63 -24.57 9.90
C LEU A 258 29.80 -23.50 8.82
N TYR A 259 28.66 -23.08 8.23
CA TYR A 259 28.57 -21.80 7.53
C TYR A 259 27.89 -20.77 8.41
N ILE A 260 28.41 -19.53 8.37
CA ILE A 260 27.73 -18.33 8.86
C ILE A 260 27.69 -17.29 7.72
N GLU A 261 26.91 -16.23 7.86
CA GLU A 261 26.97 -15.11 6.91
C GLU A 261 28.32 -14.43 6.96
N ARG A 262 28.90 -14.11 5.79
CA ARG A 262 30.19 -13.42 5.70
C ARG A 262 30.17 -12.07 6.42
N GLU A 263 29.07 -11.34 6.37
CA GLU A 263 28.88 -10.07 7.06
C GLU A 263 28.85 -10.19 8.60
N ASP A 264 28.69 -11.40 9.13
CA ASP A 264 28.69 -11.65 10.58
C ASP A 264 30.09 -11.76 11.19
N PHE A 265 31.13 -11.64 10.38
CA PHE A 265 32.52 -11.60 10.84
C PHE A 265 33.27 -10.39 10.30
N LEU A 266 34.03 -9.72 11.15
CA LEU A 266 35.06 -8.74 10.79
C LEU A 266 36.33 -8.99 11.61
N GLU A 267 37.46 -8.99 10.96
CA GLU A 267 38.79 -9.12 11.61
C GLU A 267 39.10 -7.84 12.41
N GLU A 268 38.91 -6.68 11.77
CA GLU A 268 39.00 -5.36 12.38
C GLU A 268 37.60 -4.72 12.38
N ALA A 269 37.01 -4.59 13.55
CA ALA A 269 35.62 -4.16 13.68
C ALA A 269 35.49 -2.80 14.37
N PRO A 270 34.53 -1.96 13.94
CA PRO A 270 34.20 -0.72 14.66
C PRO A 270 33.57 -1.00 16.03
N ALA A 271 33.67 -0.07 16.96
CA ALA A 271 33.22 -0.21 18.35
C ALA A 271 31.73 -0.65 18.54
N LYS A 272 30.88 -0.44 17.54
CA LYS A 272 29.46 -0.83 17.54
C LYS A 272 29.15 -2.08 16.71
N PHE A 273 30.14 -2.92 16.42
CA PHE A 273 29.94 -4.18 15.72
C PHE A 273 29.60 -5.29 16.71
N PHE A 274 28.33 -5.65 16.78
CA PHE A 274 27.80 -6.66 17.70
C PHE A 274 27.72 -8.06 17.05
N ARG A 275 28.84 -8.50 16.43
CA ARG A 275 28.98 -9.78 15.74
C ARG A 275 30.35 -10.39 16.04
N LEU A 276 30.75 -11.46 15.35
CA LEU A 276 32.00 -12.18 15.60
C LEU A 276 33.22 -11.37 15.16
N THR A 277 34.23 -11.33 16.04
CA THR A 277 35.56 -10.74 15.79
C THR A 277 36.65 -11.65 16.33
N LEU A 278 37.91 -11.38 15.99
CA LEU A 278 39.03 -12.06 16.66
C LEU A 278 39.04 -11.73 18.14
N GLY A 279 39.12 -12.76 18.99
CA GLY A 279 39.03 -12.67 20.45
C GLY A 279 37.64 -12.37 21.00
N GLY A 280 36.66 -12.04 20.13
CA GLY A 280 35.26 -11.75 20.52
C GLY A 280 34.40 -13.00 20.63
N GLU A 281 33.35 -12.90 21.45
CA GLU A 281 32.39 -14.00 21.69
C GLU A 281 31.02 -13.66 21.12
N VAL A 282 30.40 -14.65 20.47
CA VAL A 282 29.00 -14.59 20.01
C VAL A 282 28.29 -15.92 20.29
N ARG A 283 26.98 -15.88 20.36
CA ARG A 283 26.16 -17.08 20.46
C ARG A 283 25.74 -17.58 19.08
N LEU A 284 25.90 -18.85 18.83
CA LEU A 284 25.22 -19.52 17.73
C LEU A 284 23.78 -19.84 18.15
N LYS A 285 22.82 -19.51 17.32
CA LYS A 285 21.37 -19.66 17.62
C LYS A 285 21.04 -21.12 17.96
N ASN A 286 20.36 -21.33 19.09
CA ASN A 286 20.00 -22.65 19.63
C ASN A 286 21.21 -23.55 19.93
N ALA A 287 22.42 -23.03 19.95
CA ALA A 287 23.66 -23.77 20.16
C ALA A 287 24.53 -23.12 21.25
N TYR A 288 25.80 -23.06 21.04
CA TYR A 288 26.83 -22.69 22.01
C TYR A 288 27.34 -21.24 21.76
N ILE A 289 28.09 -20.74 22.73
CA ILE A 289 28.91 -19.55 22.56
C ILE A 289 30.23 -19.97 21.90
N ILE A 290 30.60 -19.22 20.87
CA ILE A 290 31.89 -19.38 20.17
C ILE A 290 32.74 -18.12 20.34
N LYS A 291 34.08 -18.31 20.27
CA LYS A 291 35.08 -17.26 20.32
C LYS A 291 35.97 -17.32 19.09
N GLY A 292 36.20 -16.19 18.43
CA GLY A 292 37.09 -16.10 17.26
C GLY A 292 38.56 -16.22 17.67
N GLU A 293 39.30 -17.12 17.05
CA GLU A 293 40.71 -17.38 17.37
C GLU A 293 41.66 -16.91 16.24
N SER A 294 41.37 -17.30 14.98
CA SER A 294 42.20 -16.95 13.82
C SER A 294 41.40 -17.05 12.52
N VAL A 295 41.97 -16.62 11.43
CA VAL A 295 41.40 -16.73 10.07
C VAL A 295 42.42 -17.30 9.09
N THR A 296 41.93 -18.01 8.07
CA THR A 296 42.69 -18.38 6.87
C THR A 296 42.23 -17.49 5.72
N LYS A 297 43.20 -17.01 4.91
CA LYS A 297 42.93 -16.14 3.75
C LYS A 297 43.46 -16.79 2.47
N ASP A 298 42.81 -16.46 1.35
CA ASP A 298 43.27 -16.80 0.03
C ASP A 298 44.45 -15.89 -0.42
N ALA A 299 44.98 -16.14 -1.62
CA ALA A 299 46.08 -15.34 -2.19
C ALA A 299 45.69 -13.87 -2.46
N GLN A 300 44.41 -13.55 -2.49
CA GLN A 300 43.84 -12.20 -2.68
C GLN A 300 43.54 -11.50 -1.35
N GLY A 301 43.74 -12.19 -0.22
CA GLY A 301 43.50 -11.66 1.12
C GLY A 301 42.05 -11.81 1.60
N ASN A 302 41.17 -12.50 0.86
CA ASN A 302 39.82 -12.76 1.29
C ASN A 302 39.79 -13.88 2.35
N ILE A 303 38.97 -13.72 3.36
CA ILE A 303 38.80 -14.74 4.41
C ILE A 303 38.05 -15.94 3.83
N THR A 304 38.68 -17.12 3.89
CA THR A 304 38.11 -18.41 3.45
C THR A 304 37.63 -19.26 4.60
N GLU A 305 38.32 -19.19 5.76
CA GLU A 305 37.93 -19.92 6.97
C GLU A 305 38.11 -19.05 8.21
N ILE A 306 37.22 -19.23 9.19
CA ILE A 306 37.30 -18.62 10.51
C ILE A 306 37.48 -19.77 11.51
N HIS A 307 38.53 -19.74 12.30
CA HIS A 307 38.77 -20.71 13.35
C HIS A 307 38.25 -20.19 14.66
N VAL A 308 37.46 -21.02 15.36
CA VAL A 308 36.81 -20.66 16.63
C VAL A 308 36.98 -21.77 17.64
N THR A 309 36.89 -21.42 18.91
CA THR A 309 36.61 -22.36 20.00
C THR A 309 35.18 -22.22 20.47
N TYR A 310 34.55 -23.26 21.02
CA TYR A 310 33.23 -23.21 21.62
C TYR A 310 33.29 -23.58 23.11
N ASP A 311 32.39 -22.97 23.88
CA ASP A 311 32.22 -23.23 25.31
C ASP A 311 31.16 -24.30 25.48
N THR A 312 31.59 -25.53 25.88
CA THR A 312 30.72 -26.72 26.03
C THR A 312 29.62 -26.55 27.07
N ASP A 313 29.80 -25.67 28.07
CA ASP A 313 28.85 -25.43 29.13
C ASP A 313 27.82 -24.36 28.76
N SER A 314 27.96 -23.71 27.58
CA SER A 314 27.16 -22.57 27.17
C SER A 314 25.94 -22.92 26.31
N LEU A 315 25.53 -24.20 26.23
CA LEU A 315 24.38 -24.62 25.42
C LEU A 315 23.13 -23.81 25.73
N SER A 316 22.52 -23.24 24.71
CA SER A 316 21.30 -22.46 24.82
C SER A 316 20.18 -23.26 25.46
N GLY A 317 19.53 -22.72 26.50
CA GLY A 317 18.43 -23.39 27.20
C GLY A 317 18.86 -24.38 28.27
N SER A 318 20.17 -24.67 28.45
CA SER A 318 20.66 -25.59 29.49
C SER A 318 20.44 -25.10 30.92
N GLY A 319 20.26 -23.78 31.12
CA GLY A 319 20.11 -23.18 32.45
C GLY A 319 21.45 -22.96 33.17
N SER A 320 22.59 -23.36 32.59
CA SER A 320 23.93 -23.15 33.17
C SER A 320 24.28 -21.67 33.25
N GLU A 321 25.22 -21.30 34.14
CA GLU A 321 25.71 -19.92 34.24
C GLU A 321 26.40 -19.45 32.92
N ALA A 322 27.13 -20.36 32.26
CA ALA A 322 27.75 -20.11 30.97
C ALA A 322 26.69 -19.83 29.88
N SER A 323 25.54 -20.53 29.91
CA SER A 323 24.45 -20.32 28.95
C SER A 323 23.76 -18.95 29.09
N LYS A 324 23.82 -18.33 30.26
CA LYS A 324 23.23 -17.00 30.54
C LYS A 324 24.18 -15.84 30.25
N ARG A 325 25.44 -16.12 29.96
CA ARG A 325 26.45 -15.10 29.72
C ARG A 325 26.09 -14.21 28.55
N LYS A 326 26.19 -12.88 28.75
CA LYS A 326 26.00 -11.89 27.69
C LYS A 326 27.19 -11.92 26.73
N VAL A 327 26.89 -11.94 25.43
CA VAL A 327 27.85 -11.90 24.34
C VAL A 327 27.48 -10.78 23.36
N ALA A 328 28.34 -10.48 22.38
CA ALA A 328 28.13 -9.41 21.42
C ALA A 328 26.82 -9.55 20.60
N GLY A 329 26.45 -10.78 20.25
CA GLY A 329 25.23 -11.03 19.47
C GLY A 329 24.93 -12.51 19.30
N THR A 330 23.85 -12.80 18.58
CA THR A 330 23.47 -14.16 18.19
C THR A 330 23.48 -14.31 16.68
N LEU A 331 24.20 -15.32 16.16
CA LEU A 331 24.31 -15.60 14.74
C LEU A 331 23.50 -16.85 14.37
N HIS A 332 22.92 -16.85 13.18
CA HIS A 332 22.39 -18.07 12.57
C HIS A 332 23.51 -18.78 11.81
N TRP A 333 23.34 -20.06 11.59
CA TRP A 333 24.36 -20.95 11.05
C TRP A 333 23.75 -22.21 10.44
N VAL A 334 24.50 -22.92 9.62
CA VAL A 334 24.14 -24.28 9.16
C VAL A 334 25.38 -25.18 9.19
N SER A 335 25.18 -26.47 9.48
CA SER A 335 26.24 -27.50 9.42
C SER A 335 26.61 -27.76 7.96
N ILE A 336 27.90 -27.60 7.58
CA ILE A 336 28.36 -27.82 6.20
C ILE A 336 28.02 -29.23 5.72
N GLN A 337 28.24 -30.23 6.56
CA GLN A 337 28.03 -31.66 6.24
C GLN A 337 26.55 -31.97 5.96
N HIS A 338 25.62 -31.25 6.56
CA HIS A 338 24.18 -31.55 6.53
C HIS A 338 23.35 -30.53 5.78
N ALA A 339 23.92 -29.37 5.44
CA ALA A 339 23.20 -28.31 4.77
C ALA A 339 22.75 -28.74 3.36
N VAL A 340 21.58 -28.26 2.98
CA VAL A 340 21.03 -28.45 1.64
C VAL A 340 21.30 -27.19 0.83
N GLU A 341 21.86 -27.35 -0.36
CA GLU A 341 22.07 -26.27 -1.30
C GLU A 341 20.73 -25.82 -1.89
N ALA A 342 20.51 -24.50 -2.02
CA ALA A 342 19.31 -23.93 -2.59
C ALA A 342 19.62 -22.69 -3.45
N GLU A 343 18.85 -22.51 -4.52
CA GLU A 343 18.77 -21.24 -5.23
C GLU A 343 17.85 -20.30 -4.44
N VAL A 344 18.33 -19.10 -4.15
CA VAL A 344 17.55 -18.08 -3.45
C VAL A 344 17.40 -16.85 -4.31
N ARG A 345 16.16 -16.52 -4.62
CA ARG A 345 15.78 -15.37 -5.43
C ARG A 345 15.40 -14.21 -4.52
N LEU A 346 16.27 -13.23 -4.48
CA LEU A 346 16.11 -12.02 -3.67
C LEU A 346 15.33 -10.98 -4.49
N TYR A 347 14.01 -11.02 -4.37
CA TYR A 347 13.12 -10.06 -5.03
C TYR A 347 13.04 -8.76 -4.26
N ASP A 348 13.08 -7.65 -5.01
CA ASP A 348 12.81 -6.30 -4.54
C ASP A 348 11.66 -5.67 -5.36
N ARG A 349 11.37 -4.39 -5.14
CA ARG A 349 10.38 -3.63 -5.93
C ARG A 349 10.83 -3.53 -7.38
N LEU A 350 9.86 -3.63 -8.29
CA LEU A 350 10.12 -3.56 -9.73
C LEU A 350 10.50 -2.15 -10.19
N PHE A 351 10.03 -1.11 -9.48
CA PHE A 351 10.30 0.29 -9.79
C PHE A 351 10.98 1.01 -8.64
N ILE A 352 11.85 1.99 -8.97
CA ILE A 352 12.55 2.85 -8.01
C ILE A 352 11.81 4.15 -7.74
N ASP A 353 10.91 4.56 -8.64
CA ASP A 353 10.11 5.79 -8.53
C ASP A 353 8.80 5.53 -7.80
N GLU A 354 8.34 6.48 -7.00
CA GLU A 354 7.10 6.36 -6.22
C GLU A 354 5.84 6.33 -7.11
N ALA A 355 5.87 7.01 -8.26
CA ALA A 355 4.76 7.11 -9.20
C ALA A 355 5.22 6.90 -10.65
N PRO A 356 5.72 5.69 -11.02
CA PRO A 356 6.47 5.46 -12.26
C PRO A 356 5.67 5.73 -13.54
N ASP A 357 4.35 5.72 -13.47
CA ASP A 357 3.48 5.92 -14.64
C ASP A 357 2.76 7.28 -14.68
N SER A 358 3.11 8.22 -13.79
CA SER A 358 2.51 9.55 -13.73
C SER A 358 3.32 10.65 -14.45
N HIS A 359 4.52 10.35 -14.90
CA HIS A 359 5.39 11.30 -15.59
C HIS A 359 4.98 11.51 -17.04
N LYS A 360 4.78 12.78 -17.45
CA LYS A 360 4.30 13.12 -18.81
C LYS A 360 5.37 12.94 -19.90
N GLU A 361 6.65 13.19 -19.57
CA GLU A 361 7.76 13.24 -20.53
C GLU A 361 8.70 12.03 -20.45
N LYS A 362 8.47 11.10 -19.53
CA LYS A 362 9.29 9.91 -19.33
C LYS A 362 8.46 8.64 -19.49
N ASN A 363 9.10 7.59 -19.99
CA ASN A 363 8.50 6.27 -20.04
C ASN A 363 8.57 5.63 -18.65
N PHE A 364 7.53 4.90 -18.24
CA PHE A 364 7.55 4.15 -16.98
C PHE A 364 8.70 3.13 -16.89
N LEU A 365 9.22 2.67 -18.03
CA LEU A 365 10.37 1.79 -18.12
C LEU A 365 11.68 2.46 -17.65
N ASP A 366 11.78 3.79 -17.73
CA ASP A 366 12.96 4.54 -17.28
C ASP A 366 13.15 4.45 -15.76
N PHE A 367 12.12 4.01 -15.05
CA PHE A 367 12.12 3.87 -13.58
C PHE A 367 12.24 2.42 -13.12
N MET A 368 12.60 1.50 -14.00
CA MET A 368 12.84 0.11 -13.63
C MET A 368 13.97 -0.02 -12.62
N ASN A 369 13.80 -0.88 -11.62
CA ASN A 369 14.85 -1.23 -10.67
C ASN A 369 15.75 -2.31 -11.26
N PRO A 370 17.01 -2.00 -11.61
CA PRO A 370 17.94 -2.98 -12.18
C PRO A 370 18.27 -4.11 -11.21
N ASN A 371 18.09 -3.88 -9.91
CA ASN A 371 18.34 -4.84 -8.84
C ASN A 371 17.06 -5.49 -8.30
N SER A 372 15.96 -5.45 -9.08
CA SER A 372 14.67 -6.02 -8.66
C SER A 372 14.69 -7.53 -8.46
N LEU A 373 15.72 -8.23 -8.97
CA LEU A 373 15.98 -9.65 -8.77
C LEU A 373 17.49 -9.90 -8.72
N GLN A 374 17.92 -10.51 -7.61
CA GLN A 374 19.25 -11.11 -7.48
C GLN A 374 19.07 -12.60 -7.19
N ILE A 375 19.88 -13.43 -7.84
CA ILE A 375 19.87 -14.88 -7.63
C ILE A 375 21.17 -15.24 -6.94
N VAL A 376 21.06 -15.85 -5.75
CA VAL A 376 22.21 -16.30 -4.98
C VAL A 376 22.11 -17.79 -4.69
N LYS A 377 23.24 -18.42 -4.44
CA LYS A 377 23.34 -19.78 -3.92
C LYS A 377 23.38 -19.70 -2.41
N GLY A 378 22.40 -20.31 -1.75
CA GLY A 378 22.32 -20.40 -0.29
C GLY A 378 22.48 -21.84 0.22
N PHE A 379 22.70 -21.95 1.51
CA PHE A 379 22.71 -23.23 2.26
C PHE A 379 21.66 -23.15 3.35
N VAL A 380 20.75 -24.13 3.35
CA VAL A 380 19.65 -24.18 4.30
C VAL A 380 19.78 -25.41 5.20
N GLU A 381 19.18 -25.38 6.37
CA GLU A 381 19.18 -26.53 7.28
C GLU A 381 18.46 -27.73 6.67
N PRO A 382 18.81 -28.98 7.07
CA PRO A 382 18.31 -30.18 6.40
C PRO A 382 16.81 -30.42 6.55
N SER A 383 16.13 -29.81 7.52
CA SER A 383 14.68 -29.86 7.66
C SER A 383 13.92 -29.37 6.42
N LEU A 384 14.55 -28.51 5.62
CA LEU A 384 13.98 -27.97 4.40
C LEU A 384 14.09 -28.88 3.17
N ALA A 385 14.80 -30.02 3.26
CA ALA A 385 14.95 -30.96 2.15
C ALA A 385 13.60 -31.50 1.62
N SER A 386 12.57 -31.54 2.47
CA SER A 386 11.21 -32.02 2.13
C SER A 386 10.21 -30.87 1.86
N ALA A 387 10.67 -29.62 1.80
CA ALA A 387 9.82 -28.46 1.58
C ALA A 387 9.15 -28.51 0.20
N LYS A 388 7.87 -28.11 0.15
CA LYS A 388 7.03 -28.17 -1.04
C LYS A 388 6.74 -26.78 -1.57
N SER A 389 6.50 -26.67 -2.87
CA SER A 389 6.07 -25.40 -3.50
C SER A 389 4.90 -24.78 -2.73
N GLY A 390 5.06 -23.52 -2.36
CA GLY A 390 4.11 -22.73 -1.59
C GLY A 390 4.32 -22.75 -0.08
N ASP A 391 5.19 -23.63 0.46
CA ASP A 391 5.59 -23.56 1.86
C ASP A 391 6.34 -22.27 2.15
N LYS A 392 6.10 -21.69 3.33
CA LYS A 392 6.66 -20.42 3.74
C LYS A 392 7.49 -20.56 5.00
N PHE A 393 8.64 -19.90 5.03
CA PHE A 393 9.59 -19.96 6.13
C PHE A 393 10.13 -18.57 6.45
N GLN A 394 10.43 -18.35 7.72
CA GLN A 394 11.29 -17.25 8.12
C GLN A 394 12.74 -17.74 8.15
N PHE A 395 13.58 -17.25 7.22
CA PHE A 395 15.03 -17.39 7.37
C PHE A 395 15.48 -16.41 8.45
N GLN A 396 15.91 -16.97 9.58
CA GLN A 396 16.20 -16.19 10.80
C GLN A 396 17.19 -15.05 10.50
N ARG A 397 16.90 -13.86 10.98
CA ARG A 397 17.66 -12.62 10.78
C ARG A 397 17.64 -12.07 9.34
N ILE A 398 17.09 -12.79 8.34
CA ILE A 398 17.14 -12.39 6.91
C ILE A 398 15.78 -11.90 6.41
N GLY A 399 14.72 -12.71 6.57
CA GLY A 399 13.40 -12.37 6.03
C GLY A 399 12.48 -13.58 5.91
N TYR A 400 11.36 -13.38 5.22
CA TYR A 400 10.41 -14.43 4.90
C TYR A 400 10.60 -14.89 3.46
N PHE A 401 10.50 -16.20 3.25
CA PHE A 401 10.73 -16.83 1.96
C PHE A 401 9.64 -17.86 1.67
N ASN A 402 9.31 -17.99 0.38
CA ASN A 402 8.35 -18.94 -0.15
C ASN A 402 9.06 -19.92 -1.08
N VAL A 403 8.74 -21.20 -0.98
CA VAL A 403 9.26 -22.23 -1.89
C VAL A 403 8.62 -22.02 -3.27
N ASP A 404 9.43 -21.76 -4.29
CA ASP A 404 8.95 -21.52 -5.65
C ASP A 404 8.46 -22.81 -6.31
N LYS A 405 7.53 -22.66 -7.27
CA LYS A 405 7.04 -23.77 -8.11
C LYS A 405 8.14 -24.42 -8.98
N ASP A 406 9.25 -23.71 -9.19
CA ASP A 406 10.40 -24.24 -9.94
C ASP A 406 11.26 -25.20 -9.11
N SER A 407 10.94 -25.41 -7.82
CA SER A 407 11.61 -26.39 -6.97
C SER A 407 11.36 -27.81 -7.44
N THR A 408 12.40 -28.62 -7.38
CA THR A 408 12.36 -30.06 -7.67
C THR A 408 12.99 -30.82 -6.49
N ALA A 409 12.90 -32.12 -6.49
CA ALA A 409 13.52 -32.98 -5.47
C ALA A 409 15.06 -32.79 -5.38
N SER A 410 15.71 -32.36 -6.47
CA SER A 410 17.17 -32.15 -6.54
C SER A 410 17.57 -30.67 -6.50
N LYS A 411 16.62 -29.75 -6.54
CA LYS A 411 16.89 -28.31 -6.58
C LYS A 411 15.81 -27.55 -5.82
N LEU A 412 16.13 -27.07 -4.66
CA LEU A 412 15.26 -26.15 -3.92
C LEU A 412 15.41 -24.71 -4.45
N VAL A 413 14.29 -24.03 -4.59
CA VAL A 413 14.23 -22.63 -5.03
C VAL A 413 13.36 -21.86 -4.05
N PHE A 414 13.91 -20.81 -3.44
CA PHE A 414 13.21 -19.93 -2.52
C PHE A 414 13.07 -18.52 -3.08
N ASN A 415 11.88 -17.97 -2.99
CA ASN A 415 11.59 -16.58 -3.32
C ASN A 415 11.54 -15.74 -2.04
N LYS A 416 12.33 -14.68 -1.95
CA LYS A 416 12.20 -13.69 -0.88
C LYS A 416 10.84 -13.01 -0.97
N THR A 417 10.04 -13.20 0.05
CA THR A 417 8.69 -12.64 0.16
C THR A 417 8.76 -11.20 0.67
N VAL A 418 9.31 -11.01 1.87
CA VAL A 418 9.46 -9.68 2.52
C VAL A 418 10.60 -9.73 3.55
N GLY A 419 11.25 -8.60 3.81
CA GLY A 419 12.27 -8.48 4.85
C GLY A 419 11.68 -8.45 6.26
N LEU A 420 12.55 -8.60 7.28
CA LEU A 420 12.15 -8.52 8.69
C LEU A 420 11.87 -7.09 9.16
N LYS A 421 12.59 -6.09 8.61
CA LYS A 421 12.40 -4.69 8.98
C LYS A 421 11.05 -4.21 8.51
N ASP A 422 10.34 -3.56 9.41
CA ASP A 422 9.05 -2.97 9.12
C ASP A 422 9.19 -1.51 8.71
N ALA A 423 9.28 -1.28 7.39
CA ALA A 423 9.37 0.07 6.84
C ALA A 423 8.09 0.91 7.12
N TRP A 424 6.93 0.27 7.26
CA TRP A 424 5.68 0.95 7.59
C TRP A 424 5.69 1.42 9.05
N GLU A 425 6.09 0.55 9.99
CA GLU A 425 6.21 0.91 11.41
C GLU A 425 7.30 1.99 11.62
N GLU A 426 8.45 1.88 10.96
CA GLU A 426 9.50 2.91 11.00
C GLU A 426 9.00 4.25 10.46
N LYS A 427 8.23 4.23 9.35
CA LYS A 427 7.58 5.41 8.79
C LYS A 427 6.56 5.98 9.76
N GLY A 428 5.70 5.14 10.33
CA GLY A 428 4.71 5.54 11.33
C GLY A 428 5.35 6.22 12.55
N LYS A 429 6.43 5.68 13.09
CA LYS A 429 7.19 6.30 14.20
C LYS A 429 7.81 7.63 13.80
N LYS A 430 8.34 7.76 12.57
CA LYS A 430 8.86 9.03 12.05
C LYS A 430 7.75 10.07 11.92
N GLU A 431 6.60 9.68 11.33
CA GLU A 431 5.44 10.56 11.18
C GLU A 431 4.87 10.98 12.53
N GLU A 432 4.77 10.07 13.51
CA GLU A 432 4.35 10.41 14.88
C GLU A 432 5.27 11.41 15.55
N ASN A 433 6.58 11.23 15.43
CA ASN A 433 7.57 12.19 15.90
C ASN A 433 7.44 13.55 15.20
N ALA A 434 7.18 13.55 13.90
CA ALA A 434 6.95 14.77 13.12
C ALA A 434 5.70 15.51 13.58
N VAL A 435 4.57 14.82 13.80
CA VAL A 435 3.34 15.41 14.36
C VAL A 435 3.58 16.00 15.76
N ASN A 436 4.26 15.25 16.63
CA ASN A 436 4.59 15.72 17.98
C ASN A 436 5.50 16.96 17.94
N ASN A 437 6.43 17.04 16.99
CA ASN A 437 7.27 18.22 16.80
C ASN A 437 6.45 19.40 16.25
N ALA A 438 5.54 19.18 15.29
CA ALA A 438 4.64 20.22 14.81
C ALA A 438 3.78 20.82 15.95
N LEU A 439 3.24 19.97 16.84
CA LEU A 439 2.50 20.41 18.02
C LEU A 439 3.36 21.25 18.99
N LYS A 440 4.64 20.86 19.19
CA LYS A 440 5.58 21.67 19.99
C LYS A 440 5.85 23.04 19.36
N GLU A 441 6.04 23.10 18.05
CA GLU A 441 6.23 24.35 17.32
C GLU A 441 4.97 25.23 17.38
N ILE A 442 3.77 24.66 17.28
CA ILE A 442 2.50 25.38 17.48
C ILE A 442 2.47 26.02 18.88
N ASN A 443 2.88 25.31 19.91
CA ASN A 443 2.94 25.86 21.26
C ASN A 443 3.97 27.00 21.41
N LYS A 444 5.07 26.95 20.66
CA LYS A 444 6.03 28.07 20.59
C LYS A 444 5.44 29.28 19.89
N TYR A 445 4.64 29.08 18.83
CA TYR A 445 4.01 30.17 18.06
C TYR A 445 3.24 31.18 18.93
N PHE A 446 2.67 30.72 20.04
CA PHE A 446 1.97 31.59 20.99
C PHE A 446 2.90 32.37 21.94
N LYS A 447 4.18 32.01 21.98
CA LYS A 447 5.16 32.61 22.92
C LYS A 447 6.10 33.59 22.26
N VAL A 448 6.22 33.58 20.93
CA VAL A 448 7.13 34.46 20.18
C VAL A 448 6.54 35.85 19.97
N GLY A 449 7.40 36.86 20.02
CA GLY A 449 6.99 38.29 19.99
C GLY A 449 6.94 38.87 18.57
N THR A 450 7.80 38.41 17.65
CA THR A 450 7.96 39.04 16.34
C THR A 450 7.17 38.34 15.22
N SER A 451 6.84 39.09 14.17
CA SER A 451 6.19 38.53 12.97
C SER A 451 7.10 37.58 12.20
N GLU A 452 8.39 37.85 12.16
CA GLU A 452 9.40 37.04 11.47
C GLU A 452 9.54 35.66 12.11
N GLU A 453 9.64 35.59 13.43
CA GLU A 453 9.66 34.31 14.16
C GLU A 453 8.39 33.48 13.92
N ARG A 454 7.21 34.11 13.89
CA ARG A 454 5.95 33.45 13.57
C ARG A 454 5.90 32.91 12.14
N ILE A 455 6.47 33.62 11.16
CA ILE A 455 6.59 33.18 9.78
C ILE A 455 7.51 31.94 9.70
N ALA A 456 8.67 31.98 10.37
CA ALA A 456 9.61 30.87 10.41
C ALA A 456 8.96 29.59 11.01
N ILE A 457 8.25 29.73 12.12
CA ILE A 457 7.54 28.62 12.77
C ILE A 457 6.45 28.05 11.86
N ARG A 458 5.67 28.88 11.17
CA ARG A 458 4.66 28.43 10.19
C ARG A 458 5.28 27.63 9.05
N LYS A 459 6.42 28.07 8.55
CA LYS A 459 7.14 27.38 7.48
C LYS A 459 7.61 26.00 7.96
N ALA A 460 8.22 25.92 9.12
CA ALA A 460 8.69 24.65 9.70
C ALA A 460 7.54 23.66 9.96
N ILE A 461 6.39 24.12 10.47
CA ILE A 461 5.20 23.30 10.65
C ILE A 461 4.68 22.78 9.29
N GLY A 462 4.62 23.68 8.28
CA GLY A 462 4.18 23.32 6.94
C GLY A 462 5.05 22.25 6.29
N GLU A 463 6.36 22.41 6.33
CA GLU A 463 7.34 21.44 5.83
C GLU A 463 7.18 20.08 6.51
N THR A 464 6.96 20.09 7.84
CA THR A 464 6.74 18.87 8.62
C THR A 464 5.45 18.15 8.25
N LEU A 465 4.32 18.87 8.13
CA LEU A 465 3.01 18.26 7.88
C LEU A 465 2.82 17.81 6.44
N THR A 466 3.47 18.45 5.47
CA THR A 466 3.37 18.09 4.05
C THR A 466 3.89 16.66 3.77
N GLY A 467 4.85 16.17 4.56
CA GLY A 467 5.44 14.84 4.42
C GLY A 467 4.64 13.70 5.08
N ILE A 468 3.54 14.00 5.78
CA ILE A 468 2.76 13.00 6.51
C ILE A 468 1.67 12.41 5.62
N ALA A 469 1.75 11.11 5.36
CA ALA A 469 0.76 10.37 4.56
C ALA A 469 -0.31 9.66 5.44
N ASN A 470 -0.03 9.45 6.72
CA ASN A 470 -0.96 8.79 7.65
C ASN A 470 -2.01 9.77 8.19
N TYR A 471 -3.11 9.90 7.48
CA TYR A 471 -4.20 10.82 7.85
C TYR A 471 -4.90 10.44 9.16
N SER A 472 -5.01 9.15 9.47
CA SER A 472 -5.56 8.67 10.75
C SER A 472 -4.71 9.14 11.94
N LEU A 473 -3.39 9.21 11.76
CA LEU A 473 -2.48 9.76 12.77
C LEU A 473 -2.77 11.25 13.03
N LEU A 474 -2.97 12.05 11.97
CA LEU A 474 -3.31 13.45 12.07
C LEU A 474 -4.64 13.66 12.79
N GLN A 475 -5.68 12.90 12.41
CA GLN A 475 -7.00 12.94 13.03
C GLN A 475 -6.96 12.53 14.50
N ASN A 476 -6.27 11.44 14.83
CA ASN A 476 -6.11 10.98 16.23
C ASN A 476 -5.30 11.98 17.08
N SER A 477 -4.27 12.59 16.51
CA SER A 477 -3.51 13.62 17.20
C SER A 477 -4.34 14.88 17.44
N PHE A 478 -5.18 15.27 16.49
CA PHE A 478 -6.16 16.33 16.66
C PHE A 478 -7.14 16.00 17.79
N LYS A 479 -7.74 14.82 17.79
CA LYS A 479 -8.69 14.36 18.80
C LYS A 479 -8.09 14.36 20.22
N LYS A 480 -6.85 13.90 20.37
CA LYS A 480 -6.11 13.92 21.66
C LYS A 480 -5.87 15.34 22.19
N ASN A 481 -5.75 16.32 21.32
CA ASN A 481 -5.42 17.71 21.69
C ASN A 481 -6.63 18.65 21.73
N ILE A 482 -7.85 18.16 21.48
CA ILE A 482 -9.05 19.00 21.31
C ILE A 482 -9.39 19.88 22.50
N ASN A 483 -8.99 19.50 23.71
CA ASN A 483 -9.25 20.28 24.93
C ASN A 483 -8.38 21.56 25.04
N ASN A 484 -7.32 21.67 24.25
CA ASN A 484 -6.51 22.88 24.14
C ASN A 484 -6.93 23.67 22.90
N ASN A 485 -8.00 24.46 23.00
CA ASN A 485 -8.62 25.15 21.87
C ASN A 485 -7.65 26.01 21.04
N LYS A 486 -6.64 26.65 21.63
CA LYS A 486 -5.63 27.43 20.90
C LYS A 486 -4.80 26.56 19.96
N SER A 487 -4.16 25.54 20.52
CA SER A 487 -3.28 24.64 19.75
C SER A 487 -4.07 23.78 18.76
N SER A 488 -5.22 23.26 19.16
CA SER A 488 -6.04 22.39 18.30
C SER A 488 -6.62 23.11 17.10
N LEU A 489 -7.12 24.33 17.29
CA LEU A 489 -7.66 25.16 16.20
C LEU A 489 -6.56 25.50 15.17
N LEU A 490 -5.38 25.88 15.64
CA LEU A 490 -4.26 26.18 14.77
C LEU A 490 -3.72 24.90 14.10
N PHE A 491 -3.69 23.78 14.81
CA PHE A 491 -3.27 22.48 14.27
C PHE A 491 -4.23 22.01 13.17
N ALA A 492 -5.54 22.06 13.39
CA ALA A 492 -6.54 21.77 12.37
C ALA A 492 -6.36 22.64 11.11
N GLN A 493 -6.12 23.93 11.29
CA GLN A 493 -5.87 24.87 10.20
C GLN A 493 -4.62 24.51 9.38
N PHE A 494 -3.54 24.12 10.05
CA PHE A 494 -2.31 23.72 9.38
C PHE A 494 -2.45 22.37 8.69
N ILE A 495 -3.16 21.40 9.27
CA ILE A 495 -3.43 20.12 8.62
C ILE A 495 -4.16 20.36 7.30
N VAL A 496 -5.27 21.12 7.31
CA VAL A 496 -6.04 21.40 6.10
C VAL A 496 -5.22 22.17 5.07
N LYS A 497 -4.34 23.07 5.49
CA LYS A 497 -3.50 23.86 4.59
C LYS A 497 -2.38 23.06 3.93
N TYR A 498 -1.78 22.12 4.64
CA TYR A 498 -0.52 21.44 4.25
C TYR A 498 -0.67 19.95 3.98
N SER A 499 -1.85 19.36 4.21
CA SER A 499 -2.17 17.98 3.82
C SER A 499 -3.32 17.95 2.82
N SER A 500 -3.63 16.76 2.33
CA SER A 500 -4.80 16.56 1.46
C SER A 500 -6.12 16.49 2.24
N LEU A 501 -6.09 16.55 3.58
CA LEU A 501 -7.29 16.54 4.41
C LEU A 501 -8.06 17.85 4.29
N LYS A 502 -9.38 17.74 4.30
CA LYS A 502 -10.32 18.86 4.42
C LYS A 502 -10.94 18.87 5.83
N PHE A 503 -11.53 19.99 6.24
CA PHE A 503 -12.27 20.05 7.51
C PHE A 503 -13.38 18.99 7.58
N ALA A 504 -14.02 18.66 6.45
CA ALA A 504 -15.04 17.62 6.35
C ALA A 504 -14.52 16.19 6.64
N ASP A 505 -13.22 15.96 6.65
CA ASP A 505 -12.61 14.66 6.94
C ASP A 505 -12.40 14.43 8.45
N PHE A 506 -12.64 15.45 9.29
CA PHE A 506 -12.59 15.32 10.73
C PHE A 506 -13.95 14.92 11.30
N ASP A 507 -13.94 14.31 12.48
CA ASP A 507 -15.15 13.97 13.21
C ASP A 507 -15.99 15.23 13.48
N LYS A 508 -17.25 15.20 13.09
CA LYS A 508 -18.17 16.36 13.15
C LYS A 508 -18.45 16.79 14.60
N GLU A 509 -18.52 15.84 15.54
CA GLU A 509 -18.74 16.11 16.96
C GLU A 509 -17.50 16.78 17.58
N ASP A 510 -16.31 16.28 17.28
CA ASP A 510 -15.04 16.83 17.74
C ASP A 510 -14.84 18.26 17.23
N LEU A 511 -15.16 18.53 15.95
CA LEU A 511 -15.10 19.87 15.38
C LEU A 511 -16.14 20.81 16.02
N THR A 512 -17.37 20.34 16.21
CA THR A 512 -18.42 21.12 16.89
C THR A 512 -17.97 21.56 18.25
N LYS A 513 -17.43 20.63 19.05
CA LYS A 513 -16.88 20.92 20.37
C LYS A 513 -15.77 21.98 20.33
N LEU A 514 -14.81 21.80 19.41
CA LEU A 514 -13.68 22.73 19.24
C LEU A 514 -14.15 24.15 18.91
N TYR A 515 -15.07 24.29 17.93
CA TYR A 515 -15.57 25.58 17.49
C TYR A 515 -16.40 26.29 18.56
N LEU A 516 -17.30 25.58 19.24
CA LEU A 516 -18.07 26.16 20.36
C LEU A 516 -17.15 26.65 21.49
N MET A 517 -16.16 25.86 21.88
CA MET A 517 -15.17 26.28 22.86
C MET A 517 -14.37 27.51 22.39
N SER A 518 -14.03 27.54 21.11
CA SER A 518 -13.24 28.64 20.53
C SER A 518 -14.04 29.93 20.41
N LEU A 519 -15.31 29.87 20.01
CA LEU A 519 -16.19 31.04 19.94
C LEU A 519 -16.49 31.64 21.32
N ARG A 520 -16.54 30.82 22.37
CA ARG A 520 -16.74 31.22 23.78
C ARG A 520 -15.45 31.68 24.46
N SER A 521 -14.31 31.64 23.78
CA SER A 521 -13.01 32.00 24.34
C SER A 521 -12.93 33.50 24.61
N GLU A 522 -12.35 33.90 25.74
CA GLU A 522 -12.01 35.31 26.03
C GLU A 522 -10.89 35.86 25.11
N SER A 523 -10.09 34.97 24.49
CA SER A 523 -9.00 35.34 23.62
C SER A 523 -9.52 35.75 22.23
N THR A 524 -9.35 37.02 21.85
CA THR A 524 -9.62 37.57 20.52
C THR A 524 -8.94 36.72 19.41
N PHE A 525 -7.69 36.31 19.63
CA PHE A 525 -6.96 35.48 18.68
C PHE A 525 -7.70 34.16 18.39
N VAL A 526 -8.21 33.49 19.42
CA VAL A 526 -8.91 32.21 19.27
C VAL A 526 -10.25 32.40 18.57
N ARG A 527 -11.04 33.41 18.99
CA ARG A 527 -12.33 33.73 18.35
C ARG A 527 -12.20 34.09 16.90
N SER A 528 -11.28 35.04 16.56
CA SER A 528 -11.04 35.46 15.17
C SER A 528 -10.62 34.29 14.28
N ARG A 529 -9.83 33.34 14.82
CA ARG A 529 -9.43 32.15 14.07
C ARG A 529 -10.58 31.18 13.86
N ALA A 530 -11.43 31.00 14.85
CA ALA A 530 -12.65 30.17 14.70
C ALA A 530 -13.59 30.76 13.65
N LEU A 531 -13.86 32.06 13.72
CA LEU A 531 -14.70 32.77 12.75
C LEU A 531 -14.12 32.68 11.32
N LEU A 532 -12.82 32.91 11.14
CA LEU A 532 -12.15 32.77 9.85
C LEU A 532 -12.27 31.35 9.28
N ASN A 533 -12.10 30.32 10.12
CA ASN A 533 -12.24 28.95 9.66
C ASN A 533 -13.69 28.62 9.28
N LEU A 534 -14.67 29.06 10.06
CA LEU A 534 -16.11 28.88 9.75
C LEU A 534 -16.52 29.58 8.45
N GLN A 535 -15.91 30.73 8.12
CA GLN A 535 -16.14 31.43 6.87
C GLN A 535 -15.72 30.61 5.63
N HIS A 536 -14.65 29.83 5.74
CA HIS A 536 -14.06 29.06 4.64
C HIS A 536 -14.41 27.56 4.67
N LEU A 537 -15.27 27.12 5.61
CA LEU A 537 -15.70 25.76 5.65
C LEU A 537 -16.58 25.39 4.45
N GLU A 538 -16.15 24.38 3.70
CA GLU A 538 -16.97 23.67 2.71
C GLU A 538 -17.85 22.62 3.43
N TYR A 539 -18.66 23.03 4.40
CA TYR A 539 -19.65 22.17 5.03
C TYR A 539 -21.06 22.48 4.51
N ASP A 540 -21.95 21.51 4.71
CA ASP A 540 -23.37 21.73 4.50
C ASP A 540 -23.88 22.88 5.40
N SER A 541 -24.92 23.54 4.96
CA SER A 541 -25.56 24.65 5.68
C SER A 541 -25.96 24.29 7.11
N ASP A 542 -26.25 23.01 7.37
CA ASP A 542 -26.71 22.53 8.68
C ASP A 542 -25.58 22.54 9.72
N PHE A 543 -24.35 22.22 9.31
CA PHE A 543 -23.20 22.30 10.22
C PHE A 543 -22.90 23.76 10.61
N VAL A 544 -22.94 24.69 9.66
CA VAL A 544 -22.73 26.11 9.93
C VAL A 544 -23.85 26.66 10.83
N ASN A 545 -25.10 26.24 10.62
CA ASN A 545 -26.26 26.63 11.41
C ASN A 545 -26.11 26.21 12.89
N THR A 546 -25.39 25.16 13.20
CA THR A 546 -25.11 24.73 14.58
C THR A 546 -24.42 25.82 15.41
N PHE A 547 -23.64 26.71 14.79
CA PHE A 547 -22.93 27.80 15.45
C PHE A 547 -23.65 29.12 15.42
N LYS A 548 -24.77 29.22 14.69
CA LYS A 548 -25.49 30.46 14.42
C LYS A 548 -25.92 31.18 15.70
N GLU A 549 -26.38 30.45 16.70
CA GLU A 549 -26.77 31.03 17.98
C GLU A 549 -25.59 31.68 18.73
N GLU A 550 -24.43 31.00 18.76
CA GLU A 550 -23.23 31.56 19.42
C GLU A 550 -22.66 32.74 18.64
N ILE A 551 -22.72 32.71 17.31
CA ILE A 551 -22.30 33.82 16.45
C ILE A 551 -23.23 35.03 16.63
N LEU A 552 -24.55 34.82 16.74
CA LEU A 552 -25.53 35.88 17.02
C LEU A 552 -25.34 36.47 18.41
N LYS A 553 -25.01 35.66 19.42
CA LYS A 553 -24.65 36.16 20.77
C LYS A 553 -23.42 37.07 20.73
N LEU A 554 -22.40 36.70 19.97
CA LEU A 554 -21.20 37.54 19.80
C LEU A 554 -21.52 38.86 19.08
N LYS A 555 -22.47 38.86 18.11
CA LYS A 555 -22.91 40.03 17.39
C LYS A 555 -23.74 40.96 18.28
N SER A 556 -24.70 40.43 19.03
CA SER A 556 -25.65 41.19 19.87
C SER A 556 -25.04 41.70 21.16
N ASN A 557 -24.01 41.04 21.67
CA ASN A 557 -23.37 41.42 22.94
C ASN A 557 -21.84 41.33 22.80
N PRO A 558 -21.20 42.19 21.98
CA PRO A 558 -19.78 42.16 21.76
C PRO A 558 -19.03 42.48 23.08
N SER A 559 -18.08 41.61 23.41
CA SER A 559 -17.19 41.90 24.57
C SER A 559 -16.32 43.10 24.28
N LYS A 560 -15.78 43.76 25.37
CA LYS A 560 -14.80 44.88 25.20
C LYS A 560 -13.57 44.49 24.37
N SER A 561 -13.33 43.21 24.11
CA SER A 561 -12.22 42.68 23.32
C SER A 561 -12.63 42.27 21.90
N THR A 562 -13.91 42.47 21.48
CA THR A 562 -14.36 42.15 20.13
C THR A 562 -13.84 43.17 19.15
N THR A 563 -13.19 42.76 18.07
CA THR A 563 -12.58 43.63 17.08
C THR A 563 -13.51 43.87 15.89
N GLU A 564 -13.32 44.99 15.17
CA GLU A 564 -14.04 45.26 13.89
C GLU A 564 -13.93 44.13 12.89
N LYS A 565 -12.75 43.49 12.83
CA LYS A 565 -12.50 42.34 11.96
C LYS A 565 -13.30 41.09 12.37
N GLU A 566 -13.54 40.88 13.64
CA GLU A 566 -14.42 39.80 14.09
C GLU A 566 -15.87 40.06 13.68
N LEU A 567 -16.33 41.30 13.79
CA LEU A 567 -17.68 41.71 13.33
C LEU A 567 -17.85 41.51 11.82
N GLU A 568 -16.84 41.86 11.04
CA GLU A 568 -16.83 41.62 9.58
C GLU A 568 -16.97 40.11 9.25
N PHE A 569 -16.20 39.25 9.91
CA PHE A 569 -16.31 37.78 9.75
C PHE A 569 -17.68 37.24 10.15
N ILE A 570 -18.26 37.75 11.23
CA ILE A 570 -19.62 37.40 11.68
C ILE A 570 -20.64 37.73 10.62
N GLU A 571 -20.59 38.93 10.04
CA GLU A 571 -21.50 39.32 8.99
C GLU A 571 -21.37 38.46 7.72
N GLN A 572 -20.15 38.16 7.30
CA GLN A 572 -19.90 37.27 6.16
C GLN A 572 -20.42 35.85 6.36
N ILE A 573 -20.35 35.30 7.59
CA ILE A 573 -20.89 33.98 7.91
C ILE A 573 -22.42 33.99 7.95
N LEU A 574 -23.03 35.05 8.51
CA LEU A 574 -24.49 35.14 8.64
C LEU A 574 -25.20 35.42 7.29
N ASN A 575 -24.47 35.94 6.31
CA ASN A 575 -24.98 36.26 4.95
C ASN A 575 -24.79 35.11 3.95
N LYS A 576 -24.08 34.03 4.32
CA LYS A 576 -24.03 32.77 3.60
C LYS A 576 -25.23 31.90 3.96
#